data_c8abf3826927f10bb81eb34809abfc5a
#
_entry.id   c8abf3826927f10bb81eb34809abfc5a
#
_cell.length_a   1.000
_cell.length_b   1.000
_cell.length_c   1.000
_cell.angle_alpha   90.00
_cell.angle_beta   90.00
_cell.angle_gamma   90.00
#
_symmetry.space_group_name_H-M   'P 1'
#
loop_
_entity.id
_entity.type
_entity.pdbx_description
1 polymer ?
#
loop_
_entity_poly.entity_id
_entity_poly.type
_entity_poly.pdbx_seq_one_letter_code
_entity_poly.pdbx_strand_id
1 'polypeptide(L)'
;MPILVDKRTRVVVQGITGKEGAFHAARCKEYGTTVVGGVTPGKGGTPHEGFPVWNTVAEAVAHEGADCALIFVPPAAAADAIMEAAAAGVPLVICITEGIPVTDMVRAKHFVMGTSARLVGPNCPGVITPGQAKIGIMPGHIHRTGPVGVVSRSGTLTYEVVGQLTARGLGQSTCVGIGGDPVNGTSFIDVLRLFNEDAETRAIMLIGEIGGTAEEEAAAFIKAHVKKPVVAFICGQTAPPGRRMGHAGAIIAGGKGTAAEKMKALGAAGATLVRSPADMGATVAKVIGV
;
A
#
# COMPACT_ATOMS: atom_id res chain seq x y z
N MET A 1 -14.82 -10.55 3.35
CA MET A 1 -13.72 -10.56 4.35
C MET A 1 -12.74 -9.49 3.93
N PRO A 2 -12.13 -8.74 4.85
CA PRO A 2 -11.18 -7.70 4.47
C PRO A 2 -10.03 -8.30 3.66
N ILE A 3 -9.49 -7.52 2.73
CA ILE A 3 -8.35 -7.95 1.94
C ILE A 3 -7.04 -7.66 2.67
N LEU A 4 -6.07 -8.55 2.57
CA LEU A 4 -4.71 -8.48 3.08
C LEU A 4 -4.58 -8.50 4.62
N VAL A 5 -5.28 -7.63 5.37
CA VAL A 5 -5.08 -7.47 6.82
C VAL A 5 -6.41 -7.38 7.58
N ASP A 6 -6.46 -8.01 8.75
CA ASP A 6 -7.60 -7.96 9.65
C ASP A 6 -7.14 -7.93 11.13
N LYS A 7 -8.08 -7.99 12.08
CA LYS A 7 -7.80 -7.97 13.52
C LYS A 7 -6.97 -9.16 14.03
N ARG A 8 -6.81 -10.23 13.24
CA ARG A 8 -6.01 -11.41 13.59
C ARG A 8 -4.55 -11.27 13.16
N THR A 9 -4.27 -10.32 12.24
CA THR A 9 -2.92 -10.10 11.71
C THR A 9 -1.93 -9.76 12.83
N ARG A 10 -0.83 -10.50 12.91
CA ARG A 10 0.21 -10.40 13.94
C ARG A 10 1.47 -9.77 13.35
N VAL A 11 1.73 -8.52 13.70
CA VAL A 11 2.73 -7.68 13.06
C VAL A 11 4.05 -7.71 13.83
N VAL A 12 5.14 -8.03 13.14
CA VAL A 12 6.51 -7.76 13.59
C VAL A 12 7.09 -6.56 12.85
N VAL A 13 7.76 -5.64 13.56
CA VAL A 13 8.32 -4.41 13.00
C VAL A 13 9.83 -4.52 12.85
N GLN A 14 10.34 -4.57 11.61
CA GLN A 14 11.79 -4.52 11.35
C GLN A 14 12.28 -3.07 11.42
N GLY A 15 13.31 -2.83 12.22
CA GLY A 15 13.80 -1.49 12.55
C GLY A 15 13.06 -0.84 13.72
N ILE A 16 12.48 -1.62 14.63
CA ILE A 16 11.66 -1.14 15.75
C ILE A 16 12.41 -0.20 16.70
N THR A 17 13.73 -0.32 16.82
CA THR A 17 14.53 0.57 17.68
C THR A 17 14.89 1.89 17.02
N GLY A 18 14.52 2.09 15.76
CA GLY A 18 14.58 3.38 15.07
C GLY A 18 13.39 4.27 15.43
N LYS A 19 13.56 5.59 15.33
CA LYS A 19 12.53 6.58 15.66
C LYS A 19 11.19 6.30 14.96
N GLU A 20 11.21 6.11 13.63
CA GLU A 20 9.99 5.87 12.84
C GLU A 20 9.38 4.49 13.13
N GLY A 21 10.24 3.46 13.29
CA GLY A 21 9.79 2.11 13.62
C GLY A 21 9.05 2.06 14.96
N ALA A 22 9.64 2.63 16.00
CA ALA A 22 9.02 2.71 17.34
C ALA A 22 7.72 3.52 17.32
N PHE A 23 7.77 4.73 16.75
CA PHE A 23 6.60 5.61 16.67
C PHE A 23 5.41 4.96 15.96
N HIS A 24 5.64 4.39 14.77
CA HIS A 24 4.56 3.79 14.01
C HIS A 24 4.09 2.44 14.58
N ALA A 25 4.97 1.66 15.22
CA ALA A 25 4.57 0.49 15.98
C ALA A 25 3.57 0.85 17.09
N ALA A 26 3.87 1.89 17.87
CA ALA A 26 2.97 2.40 18.90
C ALA A 26 1.63 2.87 18.32
N ARG A 27 1.65 3.64 17.21
CA ARG A 27 0.41 4.10 16.53
C ARG A 27 -0.42 2.95 15.94
N CYS A 28 0.21 1.89 15.46
CA CYS A 28 -0.49 0.69 15.01
C CYS A 28 -1.16 -0.03 16.20
N LYS A 29 -0.44 -0.20 17.31
CA LYS A 29 -0.96 -0.80 18.55
C LYS A 29 -2.12 0.00 19.14
N GLU A 30 -2.01 1.34 19.19
CA GLU A 30 -3.09 2.23 19.66
C GLU A 30 -4.35 2.12 18.79
N TYR A 31 -4.19 1.87 17.49
CA TYR A 31 -5.31 1.64 16.57
C TYR A 31 -6.02 0.30 16.80
N GLY A 32 -5.41 -0.62 17.55
CA GLY A 32 -5.93 -1.97 17.82
C GLY A 32 -5.25 -3.08 17.01
N THR A 33 -4.18 -2.77 16.25
CA THR A 33 -3.39 -3.78 15.54
C THR A 33 -2.57 -4.59 16.54
N THR A 34 -2.51 -5.91 16.37
CA THR A 34 -1.67 -6.80 17.19
C THR A 34 -0.21 -6.67 16.74
N VAL A 35 0.52 -5.71 17.31
CA VAL A 35 1.97 -5.59 17.13
C VAL A 35 2.63 -6.47 18.18
N VAL A 36 3.21 -7.60 17.74
CA VAL A 36 3.79 -8.60 18.64
C VAL A 36 5.18 -8.21 19.14
N GLY A 37 5.88 -7.35 18.41
CA GLY A 37 7.21 -6.85 18.77
C GLY A 37 7.98 -6.41 17.53
N GLY A 38 9.29 -6.40 17.60
CA GLY A 38 10.11 -6.00 16.47
C GLY A 38 11.46 -6.68 16.38
N VAL A 39 12.14 -6.39 15.29
CA VAL A 39 13.46 -6.93 14.98
C VAL A 39 14.46 -5.80 14.82
N THR A 40 15.57 -5.95 15.52
CA THR A 40 16.79 -5.15 15.30
C THR A 40 18.00 -6.05 15.59
N PRO A 41 18.80 -6.40 14.60
CA PRO A 41 19.96 -7.26 14.79
C PRO A 41 20.91 -6.74 15.89
N GLY A 42 21.35 -7.62 16.78
CA GLY A 42 22.20 -7.30 17.91
C GLY A 42 21.51 -6.66 19.12
N LYS A 43 20.19 -6.46 19.07
CA LYS A 43 19.39 -5.91 20.19
C LYS A 43 18.32 -6.87 20.73
N GLY A 44 18.32 -8.11 20.26
CA GLY A 44 17.43 -9.15 20.75
C GLY A 44 17.54 -9.38 22.26
N GLY A 45 16.42 -9.64 22.91
CA GLY A 45 16.32 -9.81 24.37
C GLY A 45 16.20 -8.51 25.18
N THR A 46 16.39 -7.31 24.57
CA THR A 46 16.22 -6.03 25.25
C THR A 46 14.92 -5.37 24.75
N PRO A 47 13.90 -5.19 25.62
CA PRO A 47 12.66 -4.53 25.21
C PRO A 47 12.92 -3.07 24.78
N HIS A 48 12.14 -2.60 23.79
CA HIS A 48 12.19 -1.21 23.34
C HIS A 48 10.76 -0.62 23.35
N GLU A 49 10.55 0.45 24.10
CA GLU A 49 9.24 1.13 24.26
C GLU A 49 8.06 0.17 24.54
N GLY A 50 8.31 -0.86 25.36
CA GLY A 50 7.31 -1.85 25.74
C GLY A 50 7.02 -2.94 24.68
N PHE A 51 7.85 -3.01 23.65
CA PHE A 51 7.82 -4.10 22.66
C PHE A 51 8.98 -5.06 22.89
N PRO A 52 8.79 -6.38 22.83
CA PRO A 52 9.87 -7.35 22.77
C PRO A 52 10.65 -7.15 21.46
N VAL A 53 11.97 -7.36 21.51
CA VAL A 53 12.85 -7.22 20.36
C VAL A 53 13.61 -8.53 20.15
N TRP A 54 13.67 -8.98 18.90
CA TRP A 54 14.43 -10.15 18.44
C TRP A 54 15.56 -9.72 17.51
N ASN A 55 16.50 -10.64 17.30
CA ASN A 55 17.58 -10.40 16.34
C ASN A 55 17.16 -10.69 14.90
N THR A 56 16.19 -11.61 14.71
CA THR A 56 15.73 -12.06 13.40
C THR A 56 14.20 -12.14 13.31
N VAL A 57 13.66 -12.06 12.09
CA VAL A 57 12.23 -12.28 11.83
C VAL A 57 11.85 -13.73 12.15
N ALA A 58 12.73 -14.69 11.89
CA ALA A 58 12.51 -16.11 12.20
C ALA A 58 12.26 -16.34 13.69
N GLU A 59 13.00 -15.65 14.58
CA GLU A 59 12.76 -15.68 16.03
C GLU A 59 11.35 -15.13 16.36
N ALA A 60 10.97 -14.00 15.79
CA ALA A 60 9.64 -13.41 16.01
C ALA A 60 8.50 -14.32 15.51
N VAL A 61 8.68 -15.00 14.38
CA VAL A 61 7.74 -16.00 13.87
C VAL A 61 7.63 -17.19 14.83
N ALA A 62 8.77 -17.72 15.28
CA ALA A 62 8.80 -18.90 16.17
C ALA A 62 8.18 -18.62 17.54
N HIS A 63 8.42 -17.44 18.12
CA HIS A 63 7.94 -17.09 19.46
C HIS A 63 6.51 -16.56 19.48
N GLU A 64 6.14 -15.77 18.46
CA GLU A 64 4.90 -15.01 18.48
C GLU A 64 3.94 -15.34 17.32
N GLY A 65 4.34 -16.19 16.38
CA GLY A 65 3.53 -16.49 15.20
C GLY A 65 3.25 -15.25 14.35
N ALA A 66 4.27 -14.41 14.16
CA ALA A 66 4.15 -13.23 13.30
C ALA A 66 3.83 -13.63 11.85
N ASP A 67 2.79 -13.03 11.28
CA ASP A 67 2.31 -13.29 9.91
C ASP A 67 2.33 -12.05 9.01
N CYS A 68 2.76 -10.91 9.54
CA CYS A 68 3.00 -9.68 8.80
C CYS A 68 4.29 -9.00 9.26
N ALA A 69 5.17 -8.65 8.33
CA ALA A 69 6.36 -7.85 8.59
C ALA A 69 6.14 -6.41 8.11
N LEU A 70 6.40 -5.44 8.98
CA LEU A 70 6.35 -4.01 8.69
C LEU A 70 7.77 -3.42 8.75
N ILE A 71 8.26 -2.88 7.62
CA ILE A 71 9.67 -2.52 7.44
C ILE A 71 9.87 -1.01 7.48
N PHE A 72 10.74 -0.56 8.43
CA PHE A 72 11.20 0.83 8.59
C PHE A 72 12.74 0.93 8.60
N VAL A 73 13.45 -0.10 8.18
CA VAL A 73 14.92 -0.05 8.14
C VAL A 73 15.42 0.95 7.08
N PRO A 74 16.64 1.49 7.22
CA PRO A 74 17.22 2.38 6.22
C PRO A 74 17.27 1.76 4.80
N PRO A 75 17.26 2.57 3.73
CA PRO A 75 17.19 2.10 2.33
C PRO A 75 18.23 1.05 1.98
N ALA A 76 19.47 1.20 2.47
CA ALA A 76 20.56 0.27 2.18
C ALA A 76 20.35 -1.14 2.77
N ALA A 77 19.48 -1.31 3.78
CA ALA A 77 19.19 -2.59 4.42
C ALA A 77 17.76 -3.11 4.08
N ALA A 78 16.95 -2.32 3.40
CA ALA A 78 15.53 -2.65 3.23
C ALA A 78 15.30 -3.85 2.30
N ALA A 79 16.10 -4.00 1.25
CA ALA A 79 16.00 -5.17 0.37
C ALA A 79 16.33 -6.49 1.12
N ASP A 80 17.35 -6.47 1.97
CA ASP A 80 17.71 -7.63 2.79
C ASP A 80 16.61 -7.90 3.85
N ALA A 81 16.02 -6.87 4.46
CA ALA A 81 14.91 -7.02 5.38
C ALA A 81 13.66 -7.63 4.71
N ILE A 82 13.35 -7.25 3.45
CA ILE A 82 12.28 -7.86 2.66
C ILE A 82 12.55 -9.35 2.45
N MET A 83 13.78 -9.70 2.03
CA MET A 83 14.16 -11.09 1.77
C MET A 83 14.18 -11.92 3.06
N GLU A 84 14.65 -11.35 4.17
CA GLU A 84 14.62 -12.00 5.50
C GLU A 84 13.18 -12.35 5.92
N ALA A 85 12.25 -11.41 5.83
CA ALA A 85 10.87 -11.66 6.17
C ALA A 85 10.23 -12.75 5.31
N ALA A 86 10.48 -12.72 4.00
CA ALA A 86 9.99 -13.73 3.07
C ALA A 86 10.63 -15.12 3.34
N ALA A 87 11.93 -15.17 3.64
CA ALA A 87 12.65 -16.40 3.99
C ALA A 87 12.17 -17.00 5.32
N ALA A 88 11.76 -16.15 6.28
CA ALA A 88 11.16 -16.58 7.54
C ALA A 88 9.73 -17.13 7.40
N GLY A 89 9.17 -17.14 6.18
CA GLY A 89 7.82 -17.63 5.90
C GLY A 89 6.70 -16.66 6.22
N VAL A 90 7.00 -15.37 6.42
CA VAL A 90 5.97 -14.35 6.65
C VAL A 90 5.15 -14.13 5.38
N PRO A 91 3.82 -14.37 5.39
CA PRO A 91 3.00 -14.30 4.19
C PRO A 91 2.76 -12.88 3.67
N LEU A 92 2.87 -11.85 4.52
CA LEU A 92 2.69 -10.45 4.12
C LEU A 92 3.86 -9.58 4.59
N VAL A 93 4.51 -8.93 3.64
CA VAL A 93 5.61 -8.00 3.88
C VAL A 93 5.20 -6.61 3.42
N ILE A 94 5.22 -5.61 4.30
CA ILE A 94 4.87 -4.22 4.00
C ILE A 94 6.11 -3.36 4.20
N CYS A 95 6.66 -2.79 3.11
CA CYS A 95 7.86 -1.98 3.15
C CYS A 95 7.53 -0.49 2.99
N ILE A 96 7.73 0.28 4.06
CA ILE A 96 7.48 1.73 4.06
C ILE A 96 8.67 2.48 3.46
N THR A 97 9.87 1.93 3.63
CA THR A 97 11.13 2.59 3.25
C THR A 97 11.13 3.07 1.81
N GLU A 98 11.50 4.34 1.64
CA GLU A 98 11.74 5.00 0.36
C GLU A 98 13.24 5.02 0.04
N GLY A 99 13.59 5.10 -1.25
CA GLY A 99 14.98 5.30 -1.69
C GLY A 99 15.82 4.04 -1.77
N ILE A 100 15.21 2.87 -1.78
CA ILE A 100 15.92 1.61 -2.00
C ILE A 100 16.49 1.60 -3.43
N PRO A 101 17.78 1.24 -3.63
CA PRO A 101 18.33 1.13 -4.97
C PRO A 101 17.54 0.17 -5.86
N VAL A 102 17.29 0.57 -7.12
CA VAL A 102 16.47 -0.21 -8.06
C VAL A 102 17.01 -1.63 -8.25
N THR A 103 18.33 -1.78 -8.34
CA THR A 103 18.99 -3.09 -8.47
C THR A 103 18.73 -4.01 -7.28
N ASP A 104 18.71 -3.45 -6.06
CA ASP A 104 18.43 -4.20 -4.84
C ASP A 104 16.95 -4.60 -4.78
N MET A 105 16.04 -3.72 -5.23
CA MET A 105 14.63 -4.05 -5.34
C MET A 105 14.33 -5.12 -6.40
N VAL A 106 15.05 -5.12 -7.52
CA VAL A 106 14.94 -6.20 -8.53
C VAL A 106 15.31 -7.54 -7.91
N ARG A 107 16.42 -7.58 -7.14
CA ARG A 107 16.87 -8.79 -6.44
C ARG A 107 15.86 -9.23 -5.38
N ALA A 108 15.38 -8.30 -4.53
CA ALA A 108 14.41 -8.61 -3.50
C ALA A 108 13.07 -9.10 -4.10
N LYS A 109 12.57 -8.45 -5.14
CA LYS A 109 11.35 -8.87 -5.83
C LYS A 109 11.49 -10.26 -6.44
N HIS A 110 12.60 -10.54 -7.11
CA HIS A 110 12.86 -11.87 -7.67
C HIS A 110 12.88 -12.93 -6.57
N PHE A 111 13.51 -12.65 -5.43
CA PHE A 111 13.52 -13.57 -4.28
C PHE A 111 12.10 -13.82 -3.75
N VAL A 112 11.31 -12.76 -3.50
CA VAL A 112 9.94 -12.87 -3.00
C VAL A 112 9.04 -13.67 -3.94
N MET A 113 9.21 -13.53 -5.27
CA MET A 113 8.45 -14.31 -6.26
C MET A 113 8.70 -15.82 -6.16
N GLY A 114 9.81 -16.26 -5.59
CA GLY A 114 10.11 -17.68 -5.29
C GLY A 114 9.52 -18.19 -3.98
N THR A 115 8.78 -17.35 -3.25
CA THR A 115 8.15 -17.68 -1.95
C THR A 115 6.64 -17.53 -2.00
N SER A 116 5.97 -17.85 -0.88
CA SER A 116 4.53 -17.58 -0.72
C SER A 116 4.24 -16.14 -0.23
N ALA A 117 5.27 -15.35 0.03
CA ALA A 117 5.11 -14.00 0.58
C ALA A 117 4.57 -13.01 -0.47
N ARG A 118 3.72 -12.10 -0.02
CA ARG A 118 3.28 -10.94 -0.78
C ARG A 118 3.99 -9.69 -0.26
N LEU A 119 4.64 -8.96 -1.15
CA LEU A 119 5.26 -7.67 -0.83
C LEU A 119 4.33 -6.52 -1.21
N VAL A 120 4.04 -5.61 -0.29
CA VAL A 120 3.39 -4.31 -0.51
C VAL A 120 4.42 -3.20 -0.35
N GLY A 121 4.52 -2.31 -1.30
CA GLY A 121 5.60 -1.32 -1.41
C GLY A 121 6.76 -1.83 -2.28
N PRO A 122 7.95 -1.22 -2.16
CA PRO A 122 8.39 -0.22 -1.19
C PRO A 122 7.78 1.17 -1.41
N ASN A 123 8.25 2.17 -0.61
CA ASN A 123 7.80 3.56 -0.70
C ASN A 123 6.28 3.68 -0.67
N CYS A 124 5.65 3.07 0.32
CA CYS A 124 4.21 3.00 0.45
C CYS A 124 3.73 3.43 1.84
N PRO A 125 2.48 3.89 2.00
CA PRO A 125 1.94 4.25 3.31
C PRO A 125 1.45 3.03 4.12
N GLY A 126 1.49 1.83 3.55
CA GLY A 126 1.01 0.60 4.16
C GLY A 126 -0.42 0.21 3.77
N VAL A 127 -1.08 -0.50 4.65
CA VAL A 127 -2.44 -1.03 4.48
C VAL A 127 -3.28 -0.72 5.73
N ILE A 128 -4.53 -0.35 5.54
CA ILE A 128 -5.49 -0.19 6.64
C ILE A 128 -6.85 -0.77 6.27
N THR A 129 -7.36 -1.66 7.12
CA THR A 129 -8.77 -2.09 7.13
C THR A 129 -9.44 -1.39 8.31
N PRO A 130 -10.27 -0.35 8.07
CA PRO A 130 -10.82 0.47 9.13
C PRO A 130 -11.62 -0.34 10.16
N GLY A 131 -11.35 -0.08 11.46
CA GLY A 131 -11.96 -0.81 12.56
C GLY A 131 -11.36 -2.21 12.83
N GLN A 132 -10.35 -2.63 12.06
CA GLN A 132 -9.72 -3.94 12.23
C GLN A 132 -8.21 -3.87 12.43
N ALA A 133 -7.45 -3.34 11.45
CA ALA A 133 -6.00 -3.23 11.54
C ALA A 133 -5.48 -2.06 10.71
N LYS A 134 -4.47 -1.38 11.24
CA LYS A 134 -3.66 -0.36 10.58
C LYS A 134 -2.20 -0.83 10.60
N ILE A 135 -1.60 -1.02 9.45
CA ILE A 135 -0.22 -1.48 9.33
C ILE A 135 0.52 -0.54 8.38
N GLY A 136 1.33 0.33 8.98
CA GLY A 136 2.03 1.41 8.28
C GLY A 136 1.76 2.79 8.85
N ILE A 137 1.87 3.83 8.00
CA ILE A 137 1.88 5.24 8.42
C ILE A 137 0.54 5.97 8.19
N MET A 138 -0.47 5.32 7.60
CA MET A 138 -1.76 5.95 7.35
C MET A 138 -2.39 6.49 8.64
N PRO A 139 -2.95 7.72 8.66
CA PRO A 139 -3.58 8.29 9.85
C PRO A 139 -4.93 7.60 10.14
N GLY A 140 -4.99 6.78 11.20
CA GLY A 140 -6.16 5.96 11.51
C GLY A 140 -7.45 6.76 11.74
N HIS A 141 -7.34 7.97 12.30
CA HIS A 141 -8.48 8.80 12.70
C HIS A 141 -9.33 9.36 11.53
N ILE A 142 -8.77 9.42 10.30
CA ILE A 142 -9.53 9.85 9.12
C ILE A 142 -10.27 8.69 8.45
N HIS A 143 -9.96 7.45 8.80
CA HIS A 143 -10.55 6.26 8.19
C HIS A 143 -11.79 5.80 8.95
N ARG A 144 -12.78 5.31 8.20
CA ARG A 144 -14.04 4.77 8.73
C ARG A 144 -14.41 3.51 7.95
N THR A 145 -14.96 2.52 8.62
CA THR A 145 -15.48 1.31 7.96
C THR A 145 -16.58 1.67 6.97
N GLY A 146 -16.51 1.10 5.77
CA GLY A 146 -17.49 1.32 4.72
C GLY A 146 -17.16 0.58 3.42
N PRO A 147 -17.87 0.88 2.32
CA PRO A 147 -17.89 0.01 1.14
C PRO A 147 -16.86 0.37 0.05
N VAL A 148 -15.95 1.29 0.28
CA VAL A 148 -15.03 1.75 -0.78
C VAL A 148 -13.65 1.14 -0.61
N GLY A 149 -13.21 0.34 -1.58
CA GLY A 149 -11.82 -0.10 -1.68
C GLY A 149 -10.95 1.02 -2.26
N VAL A 150 -9.79 1.30 -1.68
CA VAL A 150 -8.86 2.33 -2.17
C VAL A 150 -7.53 1.69 -2.50
N VAL A 151 -7.07 1.84 -3.74
CA VAL A 151 -5.71 1.45 -4.16
C VAL A 151 -4.98 2.66 -4.74
N SER A 152 -3.77 2.90 -4.24
CA SER A 152 -3.06 4.15 -4.57
C SER A 152 -1.54 3.98 -4.61
N ARG A 153 -0.90 4.70 -5.54
CA ARG A 153 0.55 4.90 -5.53
C ARG A 153 0.97 6.02 -4.57
N SER A 154 0.06 6.95 -4.26
CA SER A 154 0.33 8.14 -3.45
C SER A 154 -0.26 8.03 -2.05
N GLY A 155 0.57 8.20 -1.02
CA GLY A 155 0.09 8.31 0.37
C GLY A 155 -0.80 9.55 0.56
N THR A 156 -0.34 10.72 0.14
CA THR A 156 -1.06 12.00 0.32
C THR A 156 -2.42 12.00 -0.33
N LEU A 157 -2.54 11.53 -1.58
CA LEU A 157 -3.82 11.46 -2.28
C LEU A 157 -4.75 10.37 -1.70
N THR A 158 -4.19 9.33 -1.10
CA THR A 158 -4.97 8.36 -0.31
C THR A 158 -5.64 9.08 0.86
N TYR A 159 -4.90 9.89 1.61
CA TYR A 159 -5.46 10.62 2.75
C TYR A 159 -6.52 11.64 2.32
N GLU A 160 -6.30 12.31 1.20
CA GLU A 160 -7.26 13.26 0.63
C GLU A 160 -8.61 12.58 0.29
N VAL A 161 -8.58 11.49 -0.49
CA VAL A 161 -9.84 10.80 -0.85
C VAL A 161 -10.52 10.18 0.36
N VAL A 162 -9.75 9.59 1.29
CA VAL A 162 -10.30 9.00 2.51
C VAL A 162 -10.99 10.06 3.37
N GLY A 163 -10.36 11.23 3.55
CA GLY A 163 -10.98 12.36 4.25
C GLY A 163 -12.29 12.82 3.60
N GLN A 164 -12.32 12.94 2.27
CA GLN A 164 -13.51 13.30 1.52
C GLN A 164 -14.65 12.27 1.65
N LEU A 165 -14.30 10.96 1.59
CA LEU A 165 -15.26 9.87 1.76
C LEU A 165 -15.85 9.87 3.18
N THR A 166 -14.99 9.97 4.18
CA THR A 166 -15.40 9.98 5.60
C THR A 166 -16.30 11.19 5.91
N ALA A 167 -15.96 12.37 5.40
CA ALA A 167 -16.78 13.58 5.56
C ALA A 167 -18.18 13.43 4.93
N ARG A 168 -18.36 12.57 3.94
CA ARG A 168 -19.65 12.22 3.31
C ARG A 168 -20.38 11.06 3.98
N GLY A 169 -19.88 10.57 5.12
CA GLY A 169 -20.45 9.40 5.79
C GLY A 169 -20.13 8.07 5.11
N LEU A 170 -19.34 8.10 4.04
CA LEU A 170 -18.81 6.92 3.39
C LEU A 170 -17.53 6.47 4.11
N GLY A 171 -17.29 5.18 4.10
CA GLY A 171 -16.08 4.62 4.67
C GLY A 171 -15.34 3.74 3.66
N GLN A 172 -14.29 3.09 4.13
CA GLN A 172 -13.44 2.24 3.32
C GLN A 172 -13.54 0.78 3.77
N SER A 173 -13.55 -0.15 2.82
CA SER A 173 -13.39 -1.58 3.11
C SER A 173 -11.94 -1.89 3.45
N THR A 174 -11.03 -1.44 2.61
CA THR A 174 -9.58 -1.47 2.85
C THR A 174 -8.92 -0.38 2.01
N CYS A 175 -7.86 0.25 2.53
CA CYS A 175 -6.97 1.11 1.76
C CYS A 175 -5.61 0.43 1.61
N VAL A 176 -5.13 0.33 0.39
CA VAL A 176 -3.84 -0.28 0.04
C VAL A 176 -2.98 0.75 -0.68
N GLY A 177 -1.89 1.14 -0.05
CA GLY A 177 -0.84 1.91 -0.70
C GLY A 177 0.15 0.96 -1.35
N ILE A 178 0.25 0.97 -2.68
CA ILE A 178 1.18 0.09 -3.41
C ILE A 178 2.55 0.70 -3.64
N GLY A 179 2.71 2.00 -3.36
CA GLY A 179 3.98 2.73 -3.50
C GLY A 179 4.21 3.34 -4.86
N GLY A 180 5.14 4.31 -4.88
CA GLY A 180 5.50 5.11 -6.06
C GLY A 180 6.81 4.70 -6.75
N ASP A 181 7.45 3.63 -6.30
CA ASP A 181 8.72 3.17 -6.87
C ASP A 181 8.51 2.39 -8.19
N PRO A 182 9.50 2.40 -9.10
CA PRO A 182 9.39 1.71 -10.39
C PRO A 182 9.36 0.18 -10.24
N VAL A 183 9.93 -0.37 -9.18
CA VAL A 183 9.91 -1.81 -8.86
C VAL A 183 9.18 -2.00 -7.54
N ASN A 184 7.90 -2.31 -7.63
CA ASN A 184 7.06 -2.62 -6.46
C ASN A 184 6.70 -4.12 -6.41
N GLY A 185 6.27 -4.57 -5.23
CA GLY A 185 5.83 -5.95 -5.00
C GLY A 185 4.42 -6.20 -5.53
N THR A 186 3.45 -5.48 -4.99
CA THR A 186 2.03 -5.60 -5.33
C THR A 186 1.65 -4.56 -6.38
N SER A 187 0.95 -4.99 -7.43
CA SER A 187 0.46 -4.15 -8.52
C SER A 187 -0.98 -3.69 -8.32
N PHE A 188 -1.46 -2.75 -9.16
CA PHE A 188 -2.90 -2.43 -9.22
C PHE A 188 -3.75 -3.67 -9.52
N ILE A 189 -3.30 -4.55 -10.43
CA ILE A 189 -4.04 -5.74 -10.83
C ILE A 189 -4.26 -6.68 -9.64
N ASP A 190 -3.23 -6.87 -8.81
CA ASP A 190 -3.32 -7.71 -7.62
C ASP A 190 -4.40 -7.20 -6.65
N VAL A 191 -4.40 -5.89 -6.39
CA VAL A 191 -5.37 -5.28 -5.47
C VAL A 191 -6.77 -5.22 -6.08
N LEU A 192 -6.88 -4.91 -7.37
CA LEU A 192 -8.16 -4.90 -8.08
C LEU A 192 -8.83 -6.29 -8.05
N ARG A 193 -8.06 -7.37 -8.20
CA ARG A 193 -8.55 -8.74 -8.08
C ARG A 193 -9.13 -8.99 -6.70
N LEU A 194 -8.38 -8.66 -5.65
CA LEU A 194 -8.83 -8.81 -4.27
C LEU A 194 -10.10 -8.01 -3.99
N PHE A 195 -10.17 -6.74 -4.39
CA PHE A 195 -11.38 -5.94 -4.23
C PHE A 195 -12.58 -6.46 -5.02
N ASN A 196 -12.34 -6.99 -6.21
CA ASN A 196 -13.42 -7.55 -7.03
C ASN A 196 -14.07 -8.78 -6.38
N GLU A 197 -13.29 -9.57 -5.65
CA GLU A 197 -13.73 -10.75 -4.91
C GLU A 197 -14.30 -10.42 -3.52
N ASP A 198 -13.93 -9.31 -2.93
CA ASP A 198 -14.36 -8.91 -1.58
C ASP A 198 -15.83 -8.45 -1.55
N ALA A 199 -16.67 -9.15 -0.80
CA ALA A 199 -18.10 -8.85 -0.68
C ALA A 199 -18.39 -7.48 -0.01
N GLU A 200 -17.49 -6.99 0.83
CA GLU A 200 -17.66 -5.71 1.52
C GLU A 200 -17.34 -4.50 0.63
N THR A 201 -16.55 -4.71 -0.43
CA THR A 201 -16.19 -3.66 -1.39
C THR A 201 -17.29 -3.51 -2.45
N ARG A 202 -17.94 -2.34 -2.50
CA ARG A 202 -18.99 -2.01 -3.49
C ARG A 202 -18.49 -1.15 -4.64
N ALA A 203 -17.44 -0.35 -4.41
CA ALA A 203 -16.77 0.46 -5.43
C ALA A 203 -15.27 0.53 -5.13
N ILE A 204 -14.48 0.81 -6.16
CA ILE A 204 -13.02 0.89 -6.05
C ILE A 204 -12.58 2.29 -6.47
N MET A 205 -11.79 2.96 -5.62
CA MET A 205 -11.06 4.17 -5.97
C MET A 205 -9.62 3.81 -6.34
N LEU A 206 -9.22 4.08 -7.57
CA LEU A 206 -7.87 3.89 -8.09
C LEU A 206 -7.17 5.23 -8.23
N ILE A 207 -6.03 5.40 -7.58
CA ILE A 207 -5.21 6.62 -7.67
C ILE A 207 -3.86 6.26 -8.26
N GLY A 208 -3.66 6.68 -9.50
CA GLY A 208 -2.42 6.53 -10.23
C GLY A 208 -1.70 7.85 -10.45
N GLU A 209 -0.61 7.78 -11.18
CA GLU A 209 0.22 8.93 -11.50
C GLU A 209 0.92 8.74 -12.86
N ILE A 210 1.58 9.77 -13.35
CA ILE A 210 2.39 9.70 -14.56
C ILE A 210 3.55 8.69 -14.40
N GLY A 211 4.04 8.19 -15.53
CA GLY A 211 5.18 7.27 -15.62
C GLY A 211 4.78 5.80 -15.61
N GLY A 212 5.58 4.98 -16.26
CA GLY A 212 5.32 3.56 -16.46
C GLY A 212 4.01 3.25 -17.19
N THR A 213 3.57 2.01 -17.14
CA THR A 213 2.38 1.46 -17.86
C THR A 213 1.36 0.78 -16.90
N ALA A 214 1.59 0.85 -15.60
CA ALA A 214 0.80 0.10 -14.62
C ALA A 214 -0.70 0.43 -14.63
N GLU A 215 -1.08 1.68 -14.91
CA GLU A 215 -2.47 2.11 -14.99
C GLU A 215 -3.14 1.68 -16.30
N GLU A 216 -2.41 1.62 -17.41
CA GLU A 216 -2.89 1.05 -18.67
C GLU A 216 -3.10 -0.47 -18.56
N GLU A 217 -2.20 -1.17 -17.89
CA GLU A 217 -2.34 -2.61 -17.59
C GLU A 217 -3.55 -2.85 -16.66
N ALA A 218 -3.71 -1.99 -15.64
CA ALA A 218 -4.89 -2.00 -14.77
C ALA A 218 -6.18 -1.75 -15.56
N ALA A 219 -6.18 -0.84 -16.52
CA ALA A 219 -7.32 -0.55 -17.39
C ALA A 219 -7.73 -1.78 -18.21
N ALA A 220 -6.77 -2.49 -18.80
CA ALA A 220 -7.03 -3.74 -19.50
C ALA A 220 -7.66 -4.80 -18.57
N PHE A 221 -7.14 -4.94 -17.36
CA PHE A 221 -7.67 -5.85 -16.34
C PHE A 221 -9.10 -5.45 -15.89
N ILE A 222 -9.34 -4.16 -15.64
CA ILE A 222 -10.67 -3.62 -15.27
C ILE A 222 -11.68 -4.01 -16.35
N LYS A 223 -11.38 -3.74 -17.61
CA LYS A 223 -12.28 -4.04 -18.74
C LYS A 223 -12.64 -5.51 -18.84
N ALA A 224 -11.68 -6.40 -18.56
CA ALA A 224 -11.85 -7.84 -18.75
C ALA A 224 -12.46 -8.55 -17.53
N HIS A 225 -12.20 -8.07 -16.31
CA HIS A 225 -12.41 -8.88 -15.11
C HIS A 225 -13.14 -8.18 -13.97
N VAL A 226 -13.08 -6.85 -13.85
CA VAL A 226 -13.65 -6.15 -12.70
C VAL A 226 -15.14 -5.86 -12.94
N LYS A 227 -15.98 -6.37 -12.04
CA LYS A 227 -17.43 -6.20 -12.11
C LYS A 227 -17.95 -5.01 -11.29
N LYS A 228 -17.11 -4.47 -10.42
CA LYS A 228 -17.46 -3.38 -9.52
C LYS A 228 -17.15 -2.04 -10.18
N PRO A 229 -17.91 -0.98 -9.87
CA PRO A 229 -17.59 0.36 -10.35
C PRO A 229 -16.20 0.78 -9.93
N VAL A 230 -15.43 1.34 -10.87
CA VAL A 230 -14.10 1.89 -10.61
C VAL A 230 -14.14 3.40 -10.88
N VAL A 231 -13.67 4.17 -9.91
CA VAL A 231 -13.42 5.60 -10.04
C VAL A 231 -11.92 5.80 -10.08
N ALA A 232 -11.40 6.57 -11.02
CA ALA A 232 -9.97 6.72 -11.23
C ALA A 232 -9.53 8.18 -11.28
N PHE A 233 -8.44 8.48 -10.58
CA PHE A 233 -7.73 9.76 -10.65
C PHE A 233 -6.27 9.51 -11.02
N ILE A 234 -5.72 10.32 -11.94
CA ILE A 234 -4.31 10.28 -12.34
C ILE A 234 -3.64 11.60 -11.99
N CYS A 235 -2.64 11.53 -11.12
CA CYS A 235 -1.82 12.68 -10.74
C CYS A 235 -0.82 13.03 -11.83
N GLY A 236 -0.46 14.33 -11.91
CA GLY A 236 0.57 14.81 -12.84
C GLY A 236 0.04 15.25 -14.20
N GLN A 237 -1.25 15.65 -14.33
CA GLN A 237 -1.85 16.11 -15.59
C GLN A 237 -1.13 17.33 -16.20
N THR A 238 -0.46 18.14 -15.37
CA THR A 238 0.30 19.32 -15.79
C THR A 238 1.82 19.12 -15.69
N ALA A 239 2.27 17.89 -15.47
CA ALA A 239 3.69 17.60 -15.31
C ALA A 239 4.45 17.77 -16.62
N PRO A 240 5.60 18.48 -16.63
CA PRO A 240 6.43 18.61 -17.82
C PRO A 240 7.12 17.27 -18.16
N PRO A 241 7.27 16.94 -19.45
CA PRO A 241 8.01 15.76 -19.87
C PRO A 241 9.46 15.78 -19.38
N GLY A 242 10.02 14.59 -19.08
CA GLY A 242 11.42 14.40 -18.70
C GLY A 242 11.77 14.84 -17.28
N ARG A 243 10.82 15.38 -16.50
CA ARG A 243 11.04 15.77 -15.11
C ARG A 243 10.38 14.77 -14.16
N ARG A 244 11.15 14.30 -13.16
CA ARG A 244 10.63 13.47 -12.08
C ARG A 244 9.76 14.31 -11.13
N MET A 245 8.56 13.82 -10.83
CA MET A 245 7.57 14.51 -10.04
C MET A 245 7.30 13.79 -8.69
N GLY A 246 8.19 13.99 -7.71
CA GLY A 246 8.12 13.34 -6.40
C GLY A 246 8.64 11.90 -6.45
N HIS A 247 7.77 10.94 -6.71
CA HIS A 247 8.11 9.51 -6.75
C HIS A 247 9.16 9.16 -7.81
N ALA A 248 9.99 8.16 -7.54
CA ALA A 248 11.02 7.72 -8.46
C ALA A 248 10.45 7.21 -9.80
N GLY A 249 9.25 6.61 -9.78
CA GLY A 249 8.53 6.14 -10.97
C GLY A 249 7.71 7.22 -11.70
N ALA A 250 7.51 8.41 -11.10
CA ALA A 250 6.66 9.46 -11.65
C ALA A 250 7.41 10.35 -12.64
N ILE A 251 7.73 9.81 -13.81
CA ILE A 251 8.43 10.52 -14.89
C ILE A 251 7.84 10.14 -16.26
N ILE A 252 7.54 11.14 -17.10
CA ILE A 252 7.18 10.93 -18.50
C ILE A 252 8.47 10.77 -19.29
N ALA A 253 8.76 9.56 -19.76
CA ALA A 253 9.95 9.23 -20.52
C ALA A 253 9.59 8.77 -21.93
N GLY A 254 10.31 9.27 -22.95
CA GLY A 254 10.08 8.89 -24.35
C GLY A 254 8.65 9.17 -24.85
N GLY A 255 7.97 10.16 -24.28
CA GLY A 255 6.59 10.52 -24.65
C GLY A 255 5.51 9.53 -24.17
N LYS A 256 5.85 8.55 -23.33
CA LYS A 256 4.93 7.54 -22.80
C LYS A 256 4.67 7.74 -21.31
N GLY A 257 3.55 7.18 -20.83
CA GLY A 257 3.17 7.26 -19.43
C GLY A 257 2.61 8.62 -19.01
N THR A 258 1.99 9.35 -19.94
CA THR A 258 1.32 10.61 -19.67
C THR A 258 0.00 10.39 -18.91
N ALA A 259 -0.43 11.38 -18.12
CA ALA A 259 -1.73 11.32 -17.48
C ALA A 259 -2.88 11.19 -18.48
N ALA A 260 -2.76 11.85 -19.65
CA ALA A 260 -3.78 11.81 -20.69
C ALA A 260 -3.97 10.41 -21.28
N GLU A 261 -2.87 9.68 -21.58
CA GLU A 261 -2.92 8.30 -22.08
C GLU A 261 -3.54 7.36 -21.04
N LYS A 262 -3.12 7.46 -19.78
CA LYS A 262 -3.66 6.67 -18.66
C LYS A 262 -5.16 6.93 -18.45
N MET A 263 -5.58 8.19 -18.43
CA MET A 263 -6.99 8.56 -18.31
C MET A 263 -7.80 8.04 -19.51
N LYS A 264 -7.27 8.13 -20.73
CA LYS A 264 -7.92 7.59 -21.94
C LYS A 264 -8.11 6.06 -21.80
N ALA A 265 -7.08 5.33 -21.37
CA ALA A 265 -7.14 3.88 -21.20
C ALA A 265 -8.17 3.49 -20.11
N LEU A 266 -8.14 4.13 -18.97
CA LEU A 266 -9.06 3.86 -17.85
C LEU A 266 -10.51 4.20 -18.22
N GLY A 267 -10.76 5.33 -18.92
CA GLY A 267 -12.09 5.69 -19.41
C GLY A 267 -12.62 4.69 -20.44
N ALA A 268 -11.77 4.23 -21.36
CA ALA A 268 -12.13 3.19 -22.35
C ALA A 268 -12.39 1.81 -21.70
N ALA A 269 -11.88 1.60 -20.48
CA ALA A 269 -12.15 0.41 -19.67
C ALA A 269 -13.43 0.53 -18.82
N GLY A 270 -14.16 1.64 -18.88
CA GLY A 270 -15.39 1.88 -18.12
C GLY A 270 -15.18 2.51 -16.75
N ALA A 271 -13.98 2.95 -16.40
CA ALA A 271 -13.75 3.68 -15.17
C ALA A 271 -14.31 5.12 -15.24
N THR A 272 -14.94 5.58 -14.16
CA THR A 272 -15.35 6.98 -14.03
C THR A 272 -14.15 7.85 -13.68
N LEU A 273 -13.81 8.79 -14.57
CA LEU A 273 -12.61 9.61 -14.42
C LEU A 273 -12.87 10.84 -13.57
N VAL A 274 -11.95 11.12 -12.66
CA VAL A 274 -11.91 12.35 -11.86
C VAL A 274 -10.81 13.26 -12.40
N ARG A 275 -11.13 14.55 -12.60
CA ARG A 275 -10.17 15.55 -13.12
C ARG A 275 -9.48 16.34 -12.01
N SER A 276 -10.20 16.64 -10.93
CA SER A 276 -9.66 17.36 -9.79
C SER A 276 -9.58 16.45 -8.56
N PRO A 277 -8.49 16.46 -7.80
CA PRO A 277 -8.42 15.67 -6.58
C PRO A 277 -9.51 16.05 -5.55
N ALA A 278 -10.02 17.30 -5.60
CA ALA A 278 -11.10 17.75 -4.74
C ALA A 278 -12.45 17.03 -4.98
N ASP A 279 -12.63 16.42 -6.16
CA ASP A 279 -13.89 15.80 -6.57
C ASP A 279 -13.91 14.27 -6.38
N MET A 280 -12.82 13.67 -5.88
CA MET A 280 -12.69 12.21 -5.77
C MET A 280 -13.81 11.60 -4.92
N GLY A 281 -14.03 12.11 -3.70
CA GLY A 281 -15.06 11.60 -2.82
C GLY A 281 -16.48 11.81 -3.33
N ALA A 282 -16.76 12.98 -3.95
CA ALA A 282 -18.07 13.27 -4.55
C ALA A 282 -18.36 12.35 -5.75
N THR A 283 -17.36 12.08 -6.56
CA THR A 283 -17.51 11.16 -7.71
C THR A 283 -17.78 9.74 -7.26
N VAL A 284 -17.06 9.25 -6.23
CA VAL A 284 -17.32 7.92 -5.66
C VAL A 284 -18.76 7.85 -5.11
N ALA A 285 -19.21 8.86 -4.33
CA ALA A 285 -20.56 8.92 -3.79
C ALA A 285 -21.61 8.81 -4.90
N LYS A 286 -21.47 9.60 -5.96
CA LYS A 286 -22.35 9.55 -7.13
C LYS A 286 -22.39 8.17 -7.79
N VAL A 287 -21.25 7.51 -7.93
CA VAL A 287 -21.14 6.20 -8.59
C VAL A 287 -21.82 5.09 -7.81
N ILE A 288 -21.81 5.15 -6.47
CA ILE A 288 -22.49 4.17 -5.60
C ILE A 288 -23.92 4.54 -5.24
N GLY A 289 -24.41 5.68 -5.70
CA GLY A 289 -25.81 6.10 -5.55
C GLY A 289 -26.16 6.64 -4.17
N VAL A 290 -25.27 7.41 -3.55
CA VAL A 290 -25.44 8.07 -2.24
C VAL A 290 -25.00 9.53 -2.29
#